data_b58f87bde329f9b833bdca2cf6683a4a
#
_entry.id   b58f87bde329f9b833bdca2cf6683a4a
#
_cell.length_a   1.000
_cell.length_b   1.000
_cell.length_c   1.000
_cell.angle_alpha   90.00
_cell.angle_beta   90.00
_cell.angle_gamma   90.00
#
_symmetry.space_group_name_H-M   'P 1'
#
loop_
_entity.id
_entity.type
_entity.pdbx_description
1 polymer ?
#
loop_
_entity_poly.entity_id
_entity_poly.type
_entity_poly.pdbx_seq_one_letter_code
_entity_poly.pdbx_strand_id
1 'polypeptide(L)'
;MKANKKNNTAEGNLNSNGLKTGGEPLTTVGDVMTRHVITMSPHHSFSEAITLMATHSFRHFLVVDKANRLVGVVSDRDILRMLARTPNLHGTSVSQFMSRDLITVTPNTRLSHAVGKMLSKRINCLPVVDDTKNLCGIITSTDFLKTFRSMQESAENQAESPKSPHKPHSKI
;
A
#
# COMPACT_ATOMS: atom_id res chain seq x y z
N MET A 1 29.51 -22.64 -28.05
CA MET A 1 28.68 -21.41 -28.21
C MET A 1 28.08 -21.06 -26.86
N LYS A 2 28.54 -19.98 -26.24
CA LYS A 2 28.11 -19.53 -24.91
C LYS A 2 26.94 -18.56 -25.08
N ALA A 3 25.76 -18.91 -24.58
CA ALA A 3 24.62 -18.00 -24.49
C ALA A 3 24.70 -17.19 -23.20
N ASN A 4 24.86 -15.88 -23.34
CA ASN A 4 25.01 -14.91 -22.26
C ASN A 4 23.59 -14.49 -21.81
N LYS A 5 23.16 -14.96 -20.65
CA LYS A 5 21.90 -14.57 -20.02
C LYS A 5 22.15 -13.27 -19.24
N LYS A 6 21.82 -12.13 -19.81
CA LYS A 6 21.77 -10.85 -19.09
C LYS A 6 20.52 -10.84 -18.21
N ASN A 7 20.72 -11.06 -16.91
CA ASN A 7 19.73 -10.71 -15.89
C ASN A 7 19.74 -9.19 -15.74
N ASN A 8 18.67 -8.55 -16.21
CA ASN A 8 18.45 -7.13 -15.99
C ASN A 8 17.52 -6.99 -14.78
N THR A 9 18.07 -7.07 -13.57
CA THR A 9 17.40 -6.69 -12.33
C THR A 9 17.52 -5.19 -12.18
N ALA A 10 16.48 -4.46 -12.59
CA ALA A 10 16.31 -3.06 -12.23
C ALA A 10 15.85 -2.98 -10.75
N GLU A 11 16.77 -3.19 -9.82
CA GLU A 11 16.61 -2.83 -8.42
C GLU A 11 16.74 -1.32 -8.31
N GLY A 12 15.61 -0.60 -8.36
CA GLY A 12 15.56 0.81 -8.04
C GLY A 12 15.96 1.02 -6.57
N ASN A 13 16.96 1.85 -6.34
CA ASN A 13 17.39 2.26 -5.00
C ASN A 13 16.19 2.85 -4.24
N LEU A 14 15.74 2.16 -3.19
CA LEU A 14 14.69 2.62 -2.29
C LEU A 14 15.35 3.35 -1.11
N ASN A 15 14.77 4.49 -0.69
CA ASN A 15 15.17 5.14 0.55
C ASN A 15 14.70 4.35 1.78
N SER A 16 15.09 4.77 2.99
CA SER A 16 14.72 4.15 4.26
C SER A 16 13.20 4.03 4.50
N ASN A 17 12.38 4.70 3.68
CA ASN A 17 10.93 4.64 3.69
C ASN A 17 10.36 3.79 2.54
N GLY A 18 11.21 3.07 1.78
CA GLY A 18 10.80 2.22 0.65
C GLY A 18 10.42 2.97 -0.63
N LEU A 19 10.76 4.26 -0.75
CA LEU A 19 10.48 5.09 -1.93
C LEU A 19 11.69 5.09 -2.88
N LYS A 20 11.45 5.08 -4.19
CA LYS A 20 12.52 5.17 -5.21
C LYS A 20 13.30 6.48 -5.07
N THR A 21 14.62 6.39 -4.92
CA THR A 21 15.54 7.53 -4.94
C THR A 21 16.07 7.69 -6.36
N GLY A 22 15.54 8.66 -7.07
CA GLY A 22 16.03 9.00 -8.43
C GLY A 22 14.92 9.45 -9.35
N GLY A 23 14.72 10.74 -9.45
CA GLY A 23 14.27 11.54 -10.61
C GLY A 23 12.94 11.27 -11.30
N GLU A 24 12.35 10.09 -11.25
CA GLU A 24 11.08 9.84 -11.90
C GLU A 24 9.89 10.06 -10.94
N PRO A 25 8.85 10.75 -11.39
CA PRO A 25 7.69 11.01 -10.55
C PRO A 25 6.99 9.69 -10.17
N LEU A 26 6.65 9.53 -8.88
CA LEU A 26 5.82 8.43 -8.38
C LEU A 26 4.43 8.56 -8.98
N THR A 27 4.09 7.70 -9.94
CA THR A 27 2.85 7.84 -10.71
C THR A 27 1.90 6.67 -10.55
N THR A 28 2.40 5.51 -10.12
CA THR A 28 1.63 4.27 -10.02
C THR A 28 1.54 3.75 -8.58
N VAL A 29 0.55 2.92 -8.34
CA VAL A 29 0.37 2.21 -7.08
C VAL A 29 1.61 1.36 -6.76
N GLY A 30 2.20 0.72 -7.75
CA GLY A 30 3.40 -0.11 -7.60
C GLY A 30 4.62 0.64 -7.07
N ASP A 31 4.68 1.97 -7.25
CA ASP A 31 5.78 2.81 -6.77
C ASP A 31 5.72 3.07 -5.25
N VAL A 32 4.51 3.00 -4.65
CA VAL A 32 4.28 3.42 -3.26
C VAL A 32 3.63 2.36 -2.38
N MET A 33 3.08 1.27 -2.95
CA MET A 33 2.38 0.23 -2.19
C MET A 33 3.29 -0.50 -1.22
N THR A 34 2.74 -0.99 -0.12
CA THR A 34 3.39 -1.96 0.76
C THR A 34 3.28 -3.36 0.14
N ARG A 35 4.42 -4.00 -0.17
CA ARG A 35 4.47 -5.31 -0.83
C ARG A 35 4.40 -6.48 0.14
N HIS A 36 5.12 -6.39 1.27
CA HIS A 36 5.13 -7.43 2.29
C HIS A 36 3.96 -7.21 3.25
N VAL A 37 2.84 -7.84 2.98
CA VAL A 37 1.59 -7.68 3.73
C VAL A 37 1.40 -8.88 4.65
N ILE A 38 1.14 -8.61 5.93
CA ILE A 38 0.67 -9.64 6.85
C ILE A 38 -0.80 -9.91 6.51
N THR A 39 -1.11 -11.16 6.18
CA THR A 39 -2.44 -11.60 5.76
C THR A 39 -3.09 -12.50 6.79
N MET A 40 -4.40 -12.69 6.65
CA MET A 40 -5.16 -13.64 7.45
C MET A 40 -5.75 -14.74 6.56
N SER A 41 -6.00 -15.89 7.16
CA SER A 41 -6.84 -16.94 6.56
C SER A 41 -8.31 -16.70 6.91
N PRO A 42 -9.28 -17.11 6.05
CA PRO A 42 -10.71 -17.11 6.40
C PRO A 42 -11.04 -17.91 7.67
N HIS A 43 -10.17 -18.84 8.05
CA HIS A 43 -10.36 -19.73 9.20
C HIS A 43 -9.79 -19.16 10.52
N HIS A 44 -9.03 -18.07 10.48
CA HIS A 44 -8.60 -17.42 11.72
C HIS A 44 -9.81 -17.02 12.57
N SER A 45 -9.66 -17.12 13.88
CA SER A 45 -10.70 -16.74 14.83
C SER A 45 -10.79 -15.21 14.98
N PHE A 46 -11.91 -14.76 15.52
CA PHE A 46 -12.11 -13.37 15.89
C PHE A 46 -11.05 -12.87 16.88
N SER A 47 -10.67 -13.71 17.84
CA SER A 47 -9.62 -13.40 18.83
C SER A 47 -8.26 -13.20 18.19
N GLU A 48 -7.88 -14.05 17.22
CA GLU A 48 -6.62 -13.89 16.47
C GLU A 48 -6.62 -12.59 15.67
N ALA A 49 -7.77 -12.23 15.06
CA ALA A 49 -7.90 -10.97 14.31
C ALA A 49 -7.65 -9.75 15.20
N ILE A 50 -8.27 -9.70 16.40
CA ILE A 50 -8.03 -8.62 17.37
C ILE A 50 -6.57 -8.58 17.80
N THR A 51 -6.00 -9.72 18.16
CA THR A 51 -4.61 -9.80 18.61
C THR A 51 -3.65 -9.28 17.56
N LEU A 52 -3.81 -9.69 16.30
CA LEU A 52 -2.98 -9.22 15.19
C LEU A 52 -3.15 -7.72 14.95
N MET A 53 -4.36 -7.18 15.01
CA MET A 53 -4.58 -5.74 14.87
C MET A 53 -3.90 -4.94 15.97
N ALA A 54 -4.03 -5.39 17.23
CA ALA A 54 -3.40 -4.73 18.37
C ALA A 54 -1.87 -4.80 18.30
N THR A 55 -1.31 -5.97 17.97
CA THR A 55 0.14 -6.19 17.92
C THR A 55 0.83 -5.36 16.84
N HIS A 56 0.22 -5.25 15.66
CA HIS A 56 0.84 -4.59 14.51
C HIS A 56 0.37 -3.16 14.28
N SER A 57 -0.58 -2.66 15.08
CA SER A 57 -1.23 -1.35 14.90
C SER A 57 -1.85 -1.18 13.49
N PHE A 58 -2.26 -2.28 12.87
CA PHE A 58 -2.91 -2.26 11.56
C PHE A 58 -4.41 -1.99 11.71
N ARG A 59 -4.96 -1.27 10.76
CA ARG A 59 -6.40 -0.98 10.68
C ARG A 59 -7.12 -1.86 9.68
N HIS A 60 -6.38 -2.61 8.86
CA HIS A 60 -6.91 -3.48 7.82
C HIS A 60 -6.04 -4.73 7.69
N PHE A 61 -6.69 -5.87 7.53
CA PHE A 61 -6.05 -7.12 7.11
C PHE A 61 -6.65 -7.61 5.81
N LEU A 62 -5.78 -8.08 4.93
CA LEU A 62 -6.19 -8.78 3.74
C LEU A 62 -6.33 -10.27 4.05
N VAL A 63 -7.44 -10.86 3.59
CA VAL A 63 -7.73 -12.26 3.81
C VAL A 63 -7.47 -13.01 2.51
N VAL A 64 -6.62 -14.02 2.58
CA VAL A 64 -6.22 -14.83 1.43
C VAL A 64 -6.55 -16.29 1.63
N ASP A 65 -6.83 -17.00 0.52
CA ASP A 65 -6.97 -18.44 0.52
C ASP A 65 -5.59 -19.16 0.47
N LYS A 66 -5.61 -20.49 0.44
CA LYS A 66 -4.38 -21.31 0.38
C LYS A 66 -3.55 -21.10 -0.88
N ALA A 67 -4.15 -20.55 -1.93
CA ALA A 67 -3.48 -20.23 -3.20
C ALA A 67 -3.03 -18.75 -3.27
N ASN A 68 -2.98 -18.05 -2.13
CA ASN A 68 -2.67 -16.61 -2.03
C ASN A 68 -3.61 -15.69 -2.82
N ARG A 69 -4.82 -16.14 -3.13
CA ARG A 69 -5.83 -15.30 -3.78
C ARG A 69 -6.56 -14.48 -2.72
N LEU A 70 -6.76 -13.21 -3.01
CA LEU A 70 -7.52 -12.32 -2.15
C LEU A 70 -8.99 -12.76 -2.11
N VAL A 71 -9.52 -13.05 -0.90
CA VAL A 71 -10.90 -13.50 -0.69
C VAL A 71 -11.70 -12.60 0.25
N GLY A 72 -11.03 -11.67 0.94
CA GLY A 72 -11.70 -10.75 1.87
C GLY A 72 -10.79 -9.64 2.38
N VAL A 73 -11.42 -8.67 3.06
CA VAL A 73 -10.77 -7.62 3.83
C VAL A 73 -11.46 -7.52 5.19
N VAL A 74 -10.68 -7.36 6.25
CA VAL A 74 -11.17 -7.07 7.61
C VAL A 74 -10.62 -5.74 8.06
N SER A 75 -11.48 -4.86 8.56
CA SER A 75 -11.09 -3.57 9.14
C SER A 75 -11.38 -3.51 10.64
N ASP A 76 -10.78 -2.53 11.32
CA ASP A 76 -11.09 -2.16 12.70
C ASP A 76 -12.61 -1.91 12.89
N ARG A 77 -13.28 -1.34 11.89
CA ARG A 77 -14.73 -1.13 11.90
C ARG A 77 -15.54 -2.45 11.89
N ASP A 78 -15.04 -3.46 11.19
CA ASP A 78 -15.70 -4.77 11.16
C ASP A 78 -15.59 -5.45 12.51
N ILE A 79 -14.43 -5.34 13.17
CA ILE A 79 -14.24 -5.79 14.56
C ILE A 79 -15.22 -5.08 15.50
N LEU A 80 -15.30 -3.74 15.44
CA LEU A 80 -16.22 -2.96 16.29
C LEU A 80 -17.70 -3.31 16.04
N ARG A 81 -18.09 -3.54 14.77
CA ARG A 81 -19.46 -3.98 14.44
C ARG A 81 -19.79 -5.35 15.03
N MET A 82 -18.84 -6.28 14.99
CA MET A 82 -19.02 -7.61 15.58
C MET A 82 -19.16 -7.52 17.08
N LEU A 83 -18.29 -6.77 17.77
CA LEU A 83 -18.37 -6.54 19.22
C LEU A 83 -19.71 -5.92 19.63
N ALA A 84 -20.26 -5.00 18.86
CA ALA A 84 -21.52 -4.32 19.16
C ALA A 84 -22.77 -5.21 18.93
N ARG A 85 -22.67 -6.24 18.09
CA ARG A 85 -23.85 -7.01 17.63
C ARG A 85 -23.90 -8.45 18.13
N THR A 86 -22.76 -9.00 18.56
CA THR A 86 -22.62 -10.42 18.88
C THR A 86 -22.18 -10.59 20.31
N PRO A 87 -23.06 -11.04 21.24
CA PRO A 87 -22.73 -11.20 22.66
C PRO A 87 -21.65 -12.26 22.93
N ASN A 88 -21.59 -13.28 22.07
CA ASN A 88 -20.61 -14.34 22.19
C ASN A 88 -19.87 -14.53 20.86
N LEU A 89 -18.57 -14.25 20.87
CA LEU A 89 -17.69 -14.34 19.70
C LEU A 89 -16.84 -15.61 19.69
N HIS A 90 -17.06 -16.53 20.63
CA HIS A 90 -16.38 -17.82 20.63
C HIS A 90 -16.74 -18.63 19.38
N GLY A 91 -15.73 -19.14 18.69
CA GLY A 91 -15.93 -19.92 17.47
C GLY A 91 -16.23 -19.07 16.21
N THR A 92 -16.29 -17.74 16.34
CA THR A 92 -16.46 -16.85 15.17
C THR A 92 -15.19 -16.80 14.36
N SER A 93 -15.25 -17.17 13.08
CA SER A 93 -14.13 -17.10 12.13
C SER A 93 -14.16 -15.81 11.32
N VAL A 94 -13.00 -15.40 10.80
CA VAL A 94 -12.83 -14.24 9.92
C VAL A 94 -13.78 -14.28 8.72
N SER A 95 -14.02 -15.46 8.18
CA SER A 95 -14.96 -15.65 7.05
C SER A 95 -16.38 -15.20 7.32
N GLN A 96 -16.81 -15.09 8.59
CA GLN A 96 -18.16 -14.69 8.96
C GLN A 96 -18.37 -13.16 9.01
N PHE A 97 -17.26 -12.39 9.12
CA PHE A 97 -17.37 -10.93 9.23
C PHE A 97 -16.48 -10.15 8.26
N MET A 98 -15.61 -10.82 7.47
CA MET A 98 -14.84 -10.17 6.43
C MET A 98 -15.75 -9.59 5.34
N SER A 99 -15.36 -8.44 4.79
CA SER A 99 -15.98 -7.90 3.58
C SER A 99 -15.51 -8.70 2.35
N ARG A 100 -16.46 -9.11 1.51
CA ARG A 100 -16.21 -9.82 0.24
C ARG A 100 -16.40 -8.95 -0.99
N ASP A 101 -17.03 -7.79 -0.83
CA ASP A 101 -17.12 -6.78 -1.91
C ASP A 101 -15.79 -6.05 -2.02
N LEU A 102 -14.88 -6.63 -2.80
CA LEU A 102 -13.49 -6.24 -2.88
C LEU A 102 -13.27 -5.22 -3.99
N ILE A 103 -12.87 -4.01 -3.60
CA ILE A 103 -12.41 -2.99 -4.53
C ILE A 103 -10.88 -3.07 -4.57
N THR A 104 -10.35 -3.50 -5.71
CA THR A 104 -8.92 -3.71 -5.91
C THR A 104 -8.35 -2.77 -6.96
N VAL A 105 -7.01 -2.71 -6.99
CA VAL A 105 -6.21 -2.04 -8.03
C VAL A 105 -5.07 -2.97 -8.43
N THR A 106 -4.40 -2.63 -9.54
CA THR A 106 -3.16 -3.30 -9.96
C THR A 106 -1.95 -2.42 -9.67
N PRO A 107 -0.72 -2.98 -9.67
CA PRO A 107 0.50 -2.17 -9.52
C PRO A 107 0.60 -1.02 -10.54
N ASN A 108 0.09 -1.22 -11.75
CA ASN A 108 0.12 -0.21 -12.83
C ASN A 108 -0.99 0.85 -12.74
N THR A 109 -1.89 0.75 -11.76
CA THR A 109 -2.94 1.76 -11.55
C THR A 109 -2.30 3.10 -11.18
N ARG A 110 -2.72 4.20 -11.83
CA ARG A 110 -2.27 5.55 -11.48
C ARG A 110 -2.70 5.92 -10.05
N LEU A 111 -1.82 6.59 -9.31
CA LEU A 111 -2.12 7.03 -7.94
C LEU A 111 -3.38 7.88 -7.86
N SER A 112 -3.61 8.79 -8.81
CA SER A 112 -4.83 9.62 -8.87
C SER A 112 -6.11 8.78 -8.98
N HIS A 113 -6.08 7.69 -9.75
CA HIS A 113 -7.22 6.78 -9.87
C HIS A 113 -7.46 5.99 -8.57
N ALA A 114 -6.39 5.55 -7.90
CA ALA A 114 -6.50 4.86 -6.62
C ALA A 114 -7.08 5.79 -5.54
N VAL A 115 -6.62 7.04 -5.46
CA VAL A 115 -7.20 8.08 -4.58
C VAL A 115 -8.67 8.30 -4.91
N GLY A 116 -9.03 8.46 -6.19
CA GLY A 116 -10.40 8.64 -6.64
C GLY A 116 -11.32 7.49 -6.19
N LYS A 117 -10.83 6.23 -6.29
CA LYS A 117 -11.56 5.06 -5.78
C LYS A 117 -11.76 5.11 -4.26
N MET A 118 -10.72 5.45 -3.49
CA MET A 118 -10.81 5.55 -2.03
C MET A 118 -11.84 6.61 -1.62
N LEU A 119 -11.79 7.80 -2.22
CA LEU A 119 -12.71 8.89 -1.92
C LEU A 119 -14.15 8.54 -2.29
N SER A 120 -14.41 8.06 -3.51
CA SER A 120 -15.75 7.74 -3.99
C SER A 120 -16.42 6.60 -3.22
N LYS A 121 -15.63 5.63 -2.77
CA LYS A 121 -16.10 4.47 -2.01
C LYS A 121 -15.99 4.63 -0.49
N ARG A 122 -15.42 5.75 -0.01
CA ARG A 122 -15.20 6.05 1.42
C ARG A 122 -14.42 4.94 2.13
N ILE A 123 -13.40 4.41 1.47
CA ILE A 123 -12.49 3.37 1.98
C ILE A 123 -11.08 3.92 2.13
N ASN A 124 -10.31 3.36 3.05
CA ASN A 124 -8.96 3.83 3.41
C ASN A 124 -7.85 2.87 2.98
N CYS A 125 -8.19 1.77 2.32
CA CYS A 125 -7.22 0.85 1.74
C CYS A 125 -7.75 0.25 0.44
N LEU A 126 -6.82 -0.13 -0.43
CA LEU A 126 -7.08 -0.91 -1.63
C LEU A 126 -6.08 -2.06 -1.67
N PRO A 127 -6.55 -3.31 -1.68
CA PRO A 127 -5.70 -4.44 -2.02
C PRO A 127 -5.16 -4.29 -3.44
N VAL A 128 -3.90 -4.62 -3.61
CA VAL A 128 -3.23 -4.60 -4.92
C VAL A 128 -3.08 -6.05 -5.39
N VAL A 129 -3.62 -6.36 -6.55
CA VAL A 129 -3.61 -7.70 -7.13
C VAL A 129 -3.03 -7.68 -8.53
N ASP A 130 -2.49 -8.82 -8.98
CA ASP A 130 -2.09 -9.03 -10.36
C ASP A 130 -3.29 -9.43 -11.25
N ASP A 131 -3.02 -9.68 -12.53
CA ASP A 131 -4.04 -10.07 -13.51
C ASP A 131 -4.68 -11.44 -13.21
N THR A 132 -4.01 -12.26 -12.40
CA THR A 132 -4.50 -13.57 -11.94
C THR A 132 -5.20 -13.50 -10.58
N LYS A 133 -5.40 -12.28 -10.04
CA LYS A 133 -5.99 -11.98 -8.72
C LYS A 133 -5.16 -12.44 -7.52
N ASN A 134 -3.89 -12.76 -7.71
CA ASN A 134 -2.99 -12.98 -6.59
C ASN A 134 -2.67 -11.66 -5.89
N LEU A 135 -2.54 -11.72 -4.57
CA LEU A 135 -2.19 -10.57 -3.77
C LEU A 135 -0.74 -10.14 -4.03
N CYS A 136 -0.56 -8.88 -4.44
CA CYS A 136 0.74 -8.23 -4.67
C CYS A 136 1.13 -7.26 -3.55
N GLY A 137 0.14 -6.72 -2.83
CA GLY A 137 0.38 -5.71 -1.82
C GLY A 137 -0.90 -5.02 -1.35
N ILE A 138 -0.70 -3.93 -0.64
CA ILE A 138 -1.76 -3.03 -0.18
C ILE A 138 -1.33 -1.58 -0.36
N ILE A 139 -2.26 -0.70 -0.71
CA ILE A 139 -2.07 0.74 -0.63
C ILE A 139 -3.14 1.35 0.29
N THR A 140 -2.73 2.25 1.16
CA THR A 140 -3.59 2.87 2.16
C THR A 140 -3.54 4.40 2.07
N SER A 141 -4.48 5.09 2.71
CA SER A 141 -4.45 6.55 2.83
C SER A 141 -3.16 7.06 3.49
N THR A 142 -2.55 6.29 4.40
CA THR A 142 -1.27 6.62 5.02
C THR A 142 -0.12 6.63 3.99
N ASP A 143 -0.14 5.74 3.02
CA ASP A 143 0.88 5.70 1.96
C ASP A 143 0.80 6.94 1.08
N PHE A 144 -0.41 7.41 0.76
CA PHE A 144 -0.61 8.68 0.05
C PHE A 144 -0.12 9.88 0.85
N LEU A 145 -0.39 9.94 2.16
CA LEU A 145 0.10 11.03 3.02
C LEU A 145 1.62 11.04 3.10
N LYS A 146 2.27 9.87 3.23
CA LYS A 146 3.74 9.77 3.19
C LYS A 146 4.31 10.23 1.86
N THR A 147 3.69 9.81 0.74
CA THR A 147 4.09 10.22 -0.60
C THR A 147 3.96 11.72 -0.78
N PHE A 148 2.83 12.30 -0.38
CA PHE A 148 2.61 13.75 -0.44
C PHE A 148 3.66 14.51 0.37
N ARG A 149 3.93 14.10 1.62
CA ARG A 149 4.97 14.72 2.44
C ARG A 149 6.34 14.69 1.75
N SER A 150 6.73 13.54 1.22
CA SER A 150 8.02 13.39 0.52
C SER A 150 8.13 14.30 -0.72
N MET A 151 7.02 14.47 -1.47
CA MET A 151 6.96 15.39 -2.61
C MET A 151 7.14 16.85 -2.16
N GLN A 152 6.51 17.26 -1.07
CA GLN A 152 6.65 18.61 -0.51
C GLN A 152 8.06 18.89 -0.03
N GLU A 153 8.65 18.00 0.76
CA GLU A 153 10.04 18.10 1.23
C GLU A 153 11.03 18.22 0.05
N SER A 154 10.79 17.49 -1.04
CA SER A 154 11.61 17.58 -2.26
C SER A 154 11.46 18.93 -2.96
N ALA A 155 10.27 19.48 -3.03
CA ALA A 155 10.00 20.78 -3.65
C ALA A 155 10.63 21.93 -2.83
N GLU A 156 10.54 21.88 -1.51
CA GLU A 156 11.14 22.86 -0.59
C GLU A 156 12.67 22.88 -0.73
N ASN A 157 13.33 21.70 -0.74
CA ASN A 157 14.77 21.59 -0.92
C ASN A 157 15.25 22.10 -2.29
N GLN A 158 14.44 22.00 -3.35
CA GLN A 158 14.77 22.57 -4.65
C GLN A 158 14.62 24.08 -4.69
N ALA A 159 13.70 24.64 -3.93
CA ALA A 159 13.48 26.09 -3.85
C ALA A 159 14.58 26.80 -3.06
N GLU A 160 15.17 26.12 -2.07
CA GLU A 160 16.26 26.65 -1.23
C GLU A 160 17.66 26.56 -1.86
N SER A 161 17.82 25.87 -2.99
CA SER A 161 19.12 25.78 -3.70
C SER A 161 19.49 27.16 -4.25
N PRO A 162 20.61 27.81 -3.80
CA PRO A 162 20.95 29.16 -4.20
C PRO A 162 21.22 29.22 -5.71
N LYS A 163 20.53 30.11 -6.42
CA LYS A 163 20.87 30.46 -7.80
C LYS A 163 22.31 30.90 -7.84
N SER A 164 23.14 30.16 -8.57
CA SER A 164 24.57 30.49 -8.80
C SER A 164 24.71 31.97 -9.14
N PRO A 165 25.61 32.73 -8.49
CA PRO A 165 25.79 34.15 -8.79
C PRO A 165 26.29 34.32 -10.22
N HIS A 166 25.56 35.10 -11.00
CA HIS A 166 25.91 35.51 -12.34
C HIS A 166 27.29 36.22 -12.30
N LYS A 167 28.33 35.62 -12.90
CA LYS A 167 29.63 36.26 -13.05
C LYS A 167 29.47 37.49 -13.94
N PRO A 168 29.84 38.71 -13.49
CA PRO A 168 29.85 39.85 -14.39
C PRO A 168 30.94 39.65 -15.43
N HIS A 169 30.56 39.78 -16.71
CA HIS A 169 31.55 39.88 -17.80
C HIS A 169 32.39 41.13 -17.59
N SER A 170 33.64 40.96 -17.23
CA SER A 170 34.67 42.00 -17.30
C SER A 170 34.94 42.32 -18.77
N LYS A 171 34.57 43.53 -19.20
CA LYS A 171 35.06 44.11 -20.43
C LYS A 171 36.43 44.72 -20.17
N ILE A 172 37.41 44.31 -20.91
CA ILE A 172 38.61 45.07 -21.26
C ILE A 172 38.60 45.24 -22.76
#